data_3431c98f2c2afed9983127eb9706889a
#
_entry.id   3431c98f2c2afed9983127eb9706889a
#
_cell.length_a   1.000
_cell.length_b   1.000
_cell.length_c   1.000
_cell.angle_alpha   90.00
_cell.angle_beta   90.00
_cell.angle_gamma   90.00
#
_symmetry.space_group_name_H-M   'P 1'
#
loop_
_entity.id
_entity.type
_entity.pdbx_description
1 polymer ?
#
loop_
_entity_poly.entity_id
_entity_poly.type
_entity_poly.pdbx_seq_one_letter_code
_entity_poly.pdbx_strand_id
1 'polypeptide(L)'
;MFLVVALQAEAQPLITHFGLRCEPPTGMFRIYRSDSMALVISGVGKSLSAAATGYLCGCSHGWRNAPWINVGVAGHRDADVGELIVANKIIDQSTAHSWYPPQLVSSVVNSTLITVDEPEEIYLEGAAYDMEAAGFFPSATRCSSSELVQSIKVISDNPHQSIASVNARLIEELITKNLSKIEQFINRLSELSIEVKVLPASGSLPESWANRWSFSVTQGHRLRRLLQRWRALIDDGETLDSVLVACKDGAAVLTALEARLSAEKPTYGRSSLAGPRVSTKPEVHS
;
A
#
# COMPACT_ATOMS: atom_id res chain seq x y z
N MET A 1 -10.75 -2.02 0.23
CA MET A 1 -9.80 -0.99 0.65
C MET A 1 -9.85 -0.79 2.15
N PHE A 2 -8.72 -0.39 2.77
CA PHE A 2 -8.64 -0.17 4.22
C PHE A 2 -8.13 1.22 4.53
N LEU A 3 -8.84 1.92 5.41
CA LEU A 3 -8.46 3.23 5.93
C LEU A 3 -8.12 3.10 7.42
N VAL A 4 -7.01 3.69 7.83
CA VAL A 4 -6.61 3.81 9.23
C VAL A 4 -6.52 5.29 9.56
N VAL A 5 -7.29 5.73 10.54
CA VAL A 5 -7.35 7.12 11.01
C VAL A 5 -7.15 7.16 12.51
N ALA A 6 -6.56 8.23 13.03
CA ALA A 6 -6.29 8.32 14.46
C ALA A 6 -7.49 8.81 15.26
N LEU A 7 -8.19 9.82 14.75
CA LEU A 7 -9.21 10.55 15.51
C LEU A 7 -10.60 10.39 14.91
N GLN A 8 -11.63 10.47 15.78
CA GLN A 8 -13.02 10.52 15.33
C GLN A 8 -13.28 11.71 14.39
N ALA A 9 -12.65 12.85 14.63
CA ALA A 9 -12.77 14.05 13.81
C ALA A 9 -12.22 13.86 12.37
N GLU A 10 -11.17 13.06 12.20
CA GLU A 10 -10.67 12.67 10.89
C GLU A 10 -11.60 11.66 10.20
N ALA A 11 -12.15 10.73 10.98
CA ALA A 11 -13.00 9.66 10.48
C ALA A 11 -14.39 10.14 10.03
N GLN A 12 -14.99 11.10 10.74
CA GLN A 12 -16.40 11.47 10.56
C GLN A 12 -16.71 11.94 9.13
N PRO A 13 -15.92 12.83 8.49
CA PRO A 13 -16.14 13.20 7.09
C PRO A 13 -16.04 12.01 6.13
N LEU A 14 -15.06 11.13 6.34
CA LEU A 14 -14.87 9.94 5.51
C LEU A 14 -16.02 8.94 5.66
N ILE A 15 -16.48 8.69 6.90
CA ILE A 15 -17.61 7.81 7.20
C ILE A 15 -18.86 8.28 6.48
N THR A 16 -19.16 9.58 6.58
CA THR A 16 -20.33 10.18 5.94
C THR A 16 -20.24 10.14 4.43
N HIS A 17 -19.08 10.52 3.87
CA HIS A 17 -18.86 10.61 2.42
C HIS A 17 -18.94 9.23 1.74
N PHE A 18 -18.31 8.20 2.33
CA PHE A 18 -18.28 6.84 1.78
C PHE A 18 -19.43 5.95 2.27
N GLY A 19 -20.37 6.48 3.05
CA GLY A 19 -21.53 5.75 3.55
C GLY A 19 -21.18 4.54 4.42
N LEU A 20 -20.10 4.65 5.22
CA LEU A 20 -19.65 3.55 6.06
C LEU A 20 -20.56 3.38 7.28
N ARG A 21 -20.83 2.13 7.66
CA ARG A 21 -21.66 1.78 8.81
C ARG A 21 -20.79 1.23 9.92
N CYS A 22 -21.07 1.68 11.16
CA CYS A 22 -20.38 1.17 12.34
C CYS A 22 -20.69 -0.32 12.52
N GLU A 23 -19.66 -1.14 12.67
CA GLU A 23 -19.82 -2.53 13.10
C GLU A 23 -20.21 -2.60 14.58
N PRO A 24 -20.94 -3.65 15.00
CA PRO A 24 -21.21 -3.86 16.43
C PRO A 24 -19.91 -3.83 17.24
N PRO A 25 -19.90 -3.25 18.44
CA PRO A 25 -18.70 -3.08 19.26
C PRO A 25 -18.29 -4.43 19.88
N THR A 26 -17.74 -5.32 19.06
CA THR A 26 -17.30 -6.67 19.50
C THR A 26 -15.79 -6.76 19.71
N GLY A 27 -15.03 -5.70 19.45
CA GLY A 27 -13.58 -5.73 19.44
C GLY A 27 -12.91 -4.52 20.09
N MET A 28 -11.56 -4.52 20.02
CA MET A 28 -10.73 -3.49 20.66
C MET A 28 -10.80 -2.12 19.97
N PHE A 29 -11.08 -2.09 18.67
CA PHE A 29 -11.13 -0.87 17.86
C PHE A 29 -12.50 -0.70 17.23
N ARG A 30 -12.91 0.55 17.05
CA ARG A 30 -14.14 0.90 16.33
C ARG A 30 -13.91 0.79 14.84
N ILE A 31 -14.67 -0.07 14.16
CA ILE A 31 -14.59 -0.29 12.71
C ILE A 31 -15.88 0.20 12.05
N TYR A 32 -15.71 0.84 10.91
CA TYR A 32 -16.80 1.24 10.00
C TYR A 32 -16.58 0.56 8.66
N ARG A 33 -17.67 0.04 8.05
CA ARG A 33 -17.55 -0.77 6.84
C ARG A 33 -18.63 -0.50 5.81
N SER A 34 -18.26 -0.69 4.53
CA SER A 34 -19.16 -0.91 3.39
C SER A 34 -18.74 -2.18 2.67
N ASP A 35 -19.39 -2.51 1.54
CA ASP A 35 -19.03 -3.69 0.73
C ASP A 35 -17.59 -3.65 0.19
N SER A 36 -17.05 -2.45 -0.06
CA SER A 36 -15.74 -2.26 -0.70
C SER A 36 -14.68 -1.61 0.18
N MET A 37 -15.05 -1.10 1.36
CA MET A 37 -14.16 -0.30 2.21
C MET A 37 -14.35 -0.64 3.69
N ALA A 38 -13.25 -0.62 4.44
CA ALA A 38 -13.28 -0.63 5.90
C ALA A 38 -12.39 0.47 6.47
N LEU A 39 -12.85 1.15 7.50
CA LEU A 39 -12.13 2.19 8.22
C LEU A 39 -12.04 1.79 9.69
N VAL A 40 -10.86 1.93 10.28
CA VAL A 40 -10.61 1.75 11.71
C VAL A 40 -10.12 3.05 12.33
N ILE A 41 -10.64 3.37 13.51
CA ILE A 41 -10.14 4.47 14.34
C ILE A 41 -9.12 3.87 15.32
N SER A 42 -7.86 4.25 15.14
CA SER A 42 -6.76 3.66 15.92
C SER A 42 -6.54 4.31 17.28
N GLY A 43 -6.83 5.59 17.43
CA GLY A 43 -6.24 6.45 18.44
C GLY A 43 -4.88 6.99 17.98
N VAL A 44 -4.36 7.96 18.73
CA VAL A 44 -3.10 8.67 18.41
C VAL A 44 -1.89 7.83 18.79
N GLY A 45 -0.88 7.85 17.93
CA GLY A 45 0.44 7.30 18.18
C GLY A 45 0.75 6.00 17.43
N LYS A 46 2.05 5.77 17.20
CA LYS A 46 2.61 4.64 16.43
C LYS A 46 2.08 3.29 16.88
N SER A 47 2.06 3.05 18.19
CA SER A 47 1.69 1.75 18.77
C SER A 47 0.23 1.43 18.53
N LEU A 48 -0.67 2.40 18.73
CA LEU A 48 -2.11 2.22 18.49
C LEU A 48 -2.40 2.08 17.00
N SER A 49 -1.74 2.86 16.15
CA SER A 49 -1.86 2.75 14.70
C SER A 49 -1.43 1.38 14.18
N ALA A 50 -0.29 0.84 14.68
CA ALA A 50 0.17 -0.51 14.34
C ALA A 50 -0.82 -1.58 14.81
N ALA A 51 -1.31 -1.49 16.06
CA ALA A 51 -2.25 -2.43 16.63
C ALA A 51 -3.59 -2.45 15.87
N ALA A 52 -4.14 -1.27 15.55
CA ALA A 52 -5.38 -1.15 14.79
C ALA A 52 -5.24 -1.69 13.37
N THR A 53 -4.10 -1.43 12.70
CA THR A 53 -3.79 -1.97 11.38
C THR A 53 -3.75 -3.51 11.40
N GLY A 54 -3.03 -4.09 12.36
CA GLY A 54 -2.96 -5.54 12.53
C GLY A 54 -4.32 -6.16 12.88
N TYR A 55 -5.10 -5.50 13.75
CA TYR A 55 -6.45 -5.93 14.11
C TYR A 55 -7.38 -5.95 12.90
N LEU A 56 -7.43 -4.85 12.12
CA LEU A 56 -8.27 -4.75 10.93
C LEU A 56 -7.86 -5.78 9.87
N CYS A 57 -6.56 -6.05 9.72
CA CYS A 57 -6.04 -7.10 8.84
C CYS A 57 -6.54 -8.49 9.26
N GLY A 58 -6.49 -8.81 10.53
CA GLY A 58 -6.97 -10.08 11.08
C GLY A 58 -8.48 -10.28 10.94
N CYS A 59 -9.27 -9.20 11.04
CA CYS A 59 -10.73 -9.24 10.86
C CYS A 59 -11.18 -9.24 9.39
N SER A 60 -10.27 -9.14 8.43
CA SER A 60 -10.59 -8.89 7.01
C SER A 60 -10.15 -10.04 6.11
N HIS A 61 -10.67 -11.24 6.36
CA HIS A 61 -10.37 -12.43 5.59
C HIS A 61 -10.75 -12.24 4.11
N GLY A 62 -9.84 -12.61 3.21
CA GLY A 62 -10.09 -12.57 1.76
C GLY A 62 -9.71 -11.27 1.04
N TRP A 63 -9.31 -10.21 1.73
CA TRP A 63 -8.93 -8.93 1.13
C TRP A 63 -7.41 -8.79 0.92
N ARG A 64 -6.74 -9.88 0.52
CA ARG A 64 -5.32 -9.83 0.18
C ARG A 64 -5.08 -8.89 -0.99
N ASN A 65 -3.99 -8.11 -0.93
CA ASN A 65 -3.63 -7.09 -1.91
C ASN A 65 -4.69 -5.98 -2.05
N ALA A 66 -5.47 -5.71 -1.02
CA ALA A 66 -6.29 -4.52 -0.96
C ALA A 66 -5.43 -3.29 -0.62
N PRO A 67 -5.75 -2.09 -1.14
CA PRO A 67 -5.09 -0.87 -0.76
C PRO A 67 -5.29 -0.54 0.73
N TRP A 68 -4.23 0.01 1.35
CA TRP A 68 -4.20 0.50 2.72
C TRP A 68 -3.77 1.96 2.74
N ILE A 69 -4.54 2.80 3.37
CA ILE A 69 -4.23 4.24 3.45
C ILE A 69 -4.37 4.70 4.90
N ASN A 70 -3.31 5.30 5.44
CA ASN A 70 -3.40 6.12 6.63
C ASN A 70 -3.81 7.53 6.23
N VAL A 71 -4.99 7.96 6.66
CA VAL A 71 -5.52 9.30 6.41
C VAL A 71 -5.59 10.05 7.73
N GLY A 72 -5.12 11.29 7.74
CA GLY A 72 -5.17 12.11 8.95
C GLY A 72 -4.67 13.52 8.70
N VAL A 73 -4.39 14.23 9.80
CA VAL A 73 -3.76 15.55 9.75
C VAL A 73 -2.29 15.47 10.13
N ALA A 74 -1.53 16.51 9.78
CA ALA A 74 -0.10 16.65 10.12
C ALA A 74 0.27 18.13 10.21
N GLY A 75 1.24 18.46 11.04
CA GLY A 75 1.91 19.77 11.00
C GLY A 75 2.93 19.81 9.87
N HIS A 76 3.29 20.99 9.37
CA HIS A 76 4.33 21.14 8.34
C HIS A 76 5.04 22.48 8.47
N ARG A 77 6.38 22.52 8.22
CA ARG A 77 7.14 23.78 8.32
C ARG A 77 6.74 24.80 7.27
N ASP A 78 6.58 24.37 6.01
CA ASP A 78 6.53 25.27 4.86
C ASP A 78 5.19 25.21 4.11
N ALA A 79 4.37 24.18 4.30
CA ALA A 79 3.11 24.00 3.59
C ALA A 79 1.98 24.79 4.24
N ASP A 80 1.01 25.18 3.45
CA ASP A 80 -0.18 25.89 3.91
C ASP A 80 -1.17 24.95 4.61
N VAL A 81 -1.83 25.47 5.64
CA VAL A 81 -2.93 24.74 6.30
C VAL A 81 -4.05 24.47 5.29
N GLY A 82 -4.48 23.19 5.24
CA GLY A 82 -5.45 22.67 4.29
C GLY A 82 -4.83 22.05 3.04
N GLU A 83 -3.53 22.10 2.85
CA GLU A 83 -2.86 21.38 1.77
C GLU A 83 -2.88 19.88 2.02
N LEU A 84 -3.18 19.09 0.96
CA LEU A 84 -3.11 17.64 0.99
C LEU A 84 -1.75 17.19 0.49
N ILE A 85 -1.06 16.38 1.28
CA ILE A 85 0.22 15.78 0.93
C ILE A 85 0.15 14.25 0.92
N VAL A 86 1.05 13.62 0.16
CA VAL A 86 1.31 12.18 0.21
C VAL A 86 2.77 11.94 0.65
N ALA A 87 2.97 10.97 1.54
CA ALA A 87 4.30 10.64 2.02
C ALA A 87 5.12 9.93 0.93
N ASN A 88 6.27 10.50 0.54
CA ASN A 88 7.27 9.85 -0.30
C ASN A 88 8.38 9.18 0.51
N LYS A 89 8.53 9.60 1.75
CA LYS A 89 9.42 9.03 2.76
C LYS A 89 8.74 9.13 4.11
N ILE A 90 8.75 8.05 4.88
CA ILE A 90 8.28 8.04 6.28
C ILE A 90 9.49 7.79 7.15
N ILE A 91 9.68 8.60 8.19
CA ILE A 91 10.78 8.49 9.14
C ILE A 91 10.19 8.32 10.54
N ASP A 92 10.60 7.28 11.25
CA ASP A 92 10.39 7.23 12.70
C ASP A 92 11.50 8.04 13.39
N GLN A 93 11.14 9.17 13.98
CA GLN A 93 12.11 10.07 14.62
C GLN A 93 12.90 9.37 15.75
N SER A 94 12.24 8.52 16.53
CA SER A 94 12.86 7.89 17.70
C SER A 94 13.89 6.81 17.34
N THR A 95 13.70 6.10 16.21
CA THR A 95 14.58 5.01 15.77
C THR A 95 15.42 5.35 14.56
N ALA A 96 15.16 6.48 13.90
CA ALA A 96 15.72 6.89 12.61
C ALA A 96 15.44 5.89 11.46
N HIS A 97 14.52 4.94 11.66
CA HIS A 97 14.12 4.00 10.60
C HIS A 97 13.33 4.73 9.52
N SER A 98 13.57 4.37 8.25
CA SER A 98 12.91 5.03 7.12
C SER A 98 12.28 4.05 6.17
N TRP A 99 11.12 4.41 5.63
CA TRP A 99 10.40 3.69 4.57
C TRP A 99 10.14 4.63 3.40
N TYR A 100 10.01 4.07 2.21
CA TYR A 100 9.86 4.83 0.97
C TYR A 100 8.63 4.32 0.21
N PRO A 101 7.42 4.85 0.51
CA PRO A 101 6.22 4.52 -0.23
C PRO A 101 6.37 4.89 -1.71
N PRO A 102 5.99 4.02 -2.66
CA PRO A 102 6.06 4.32 -4.08
C PRO A 102 5.15 5.50 -4.47
N GLN A 103 5.64 6.37 -5.35
CA GLN A 103 4.91 7.53 -5.82
C GLN A 103 4.08 7.17 -7.06
N LEU A 104 2.88 6.66 -6.84
CA LEU A 104 2.00 6.13 -7.89
C LEU A 104 0.91 7.12 -8.34
N VAL A 105 0.72 8.21 -7.58
CA VAL A 105 -0.31 9.22 -7.83
C VAL A 105 0.35 10.58 -7.87
N SER A 106 0.48 11.15 -9.08
CA SER A 106 1.20 12.43 -9.32
C SER A 106 0.37 13.68 -9.03
N SER A 107 -0.91 13.56 -8.73
CA SER A 107 -1.81 14.70 -8.54
C SER A 107 -1.77 15.33 -7.14
N VAL A 108 -1.00 14.77 -6.21
CA VAL A 108 -0.87 15.24 -4.83
C VAL A 108 0.59 15.60 -4.55
N VAL A 109 0.81 16.65 -3.77
CA VAL A 109 2.15 17.11 -3.40
C VAL A 109 2.84 16.05 -2.54
N ASN A 110 4.10 15.74 -2.87
CA ASN A 110 4.91 14.78 -2.13
C ASN A 110 5.64 15.49 -0.98
N SER A 111 5.67 14.87 0.20
CA SER A 111 6.46 15.34 1.34
C SER A 111 7.10 14.19 2.11
N THR A 112 8.23 14.46 2.74
CA THR A 112 8.73 13.59 3.82
C THR A 112 7.77 13.71 5.00
N LEU A 113 7.43 12.58 5.62
CA LEU A 113 6.57 12.49 6.81
C LEU A 113 7.41 11.94 7.97
N ILE A 114 7.62 12.77 8.99
CA ILE A 114 8.36 12.42 10.20
C ILE A 114 7.33 12.05 11.27
N THR A 115 7.37 10.80 11.73
CA THR A 115 6.51 10.35 12.81
C THR A 115 7.20 10.58 14.15
N VAL A 116 6.56 11.37 15.00
CA VAL A 116 7.02 11.78 16.32
C VAL A 116 6.21 11.11 17.44
N ASP A 117 6.77 11.04 18.65
CA ASP A 117 6.07 10.47 19.82
C ASP A 117 5.20 11.50 20.55
N GLU A 118 5.54 12.78 20.43
CA GLU A 118 4.77 13.92 20.96
C GLU A 118 4.56 14.97 19.85
N PRO A 119 3.49 15.78 19.92
CA PRO A 119 3.22 16.79 18.90
C PRO A 119 4.40 17.74 18.67
N GLU A 120 4.78 17.95 17.40
CA GLU A 120 5.86 18.86 17.03
C GLU A 120 5.36 20.31 16.97
N GLU A 121 6.09 21.22 17.60
CA GLU A 121 5.74 22.64 17.64
C GLU A 121 6.76 23.53 16.90
N ILE A 122 7.98 23.02 16.65
CA ILE A 122 9.11 23.82 16.16
C ILE A 122 9.34 23.64 14.66
N TYR A 123 9.02 22.47 14.11
CA TYR A 123 9.16 22.11 12.67
C TYR A 123 10.55 22.38 12.10
N LEU A 124 11.57 21.72 12.64
CA LEU A 124 12.99 21.95 12.27
C LEU A 124 13.27 21.64 10.79
N GLU A 125 12.62 20.64 10.21
CA GLU A 125 12.82 20.21 8.82
C GLU A 125 11.68 20.66 7.92
N GLY A 126 11.95 20.85 6.63
CA GLY A 126 10.93 21.06 5.57
C GLY A 126 10.15 19.78 5.28
N ALA A 127 9.46 19.27 6.28
CA ALA A 127 8.77 17.99 6.29
C ALA A 127 7.42 18.12 7.00
N ALA A 128 6.54 17.15 6.78
CA ALA A 128 5.33 16.98 7.56
C ALA A 128 5.61 16.14 8.83
N TYR A 129 4.84 16.37 9.88
CA TYR A 129 4.97 15.70 11.17
C TYR A 129 3.65 15.07 11.57
N ASP A 130 3.68 13.76 11.86
CA ASP A 130 2.53 13.01 12.37
C ASP A 130 2.93 12.12 13.56
N MET A 131 1.99 11.36 14.09
CA MET A 131 2.24 10.45 15.20
C MET A 131 1.95 8.97 14.86
N GLU A 132 1.54 8.63 13.65
CA GLU A 132 0.97 7.31 13.29
C GLU A 132 1.71 6.56 12.19
N ALA A 133 2.22 7.25 11.16
CA ALA A 133 2.65 6.64 9.91
C ALA A 133 3.75 5.59 10.08
N ALA A 134 4.69 5.79 11.00
CA ALA A 134 5.76 4.81 11.29
C ALA A 134 5.25 3.53 11.98
N GLY A 135 4.07 3.56 12.59
CA GLY A 135 3.39 2.36 13.09
C GLY A 135 2.54 1.70 12.02
N PHE A 136 1.81 2.52 11.26
CA PHE A 136 0.93 2.07 10.18
C PHE A 136 1.68 1.35 9.06
N PHE A 137 2.64 2.04 8.43
CA PHE A 137 3.25 1.59 7.16
C PHE A 137 3.89 0.20 7.26
N PRO A 138 4.79 -0.09 8.22
CA PRO A 138 5.38 -1.42 8.35
C PRO A 138 4.37 -2.50 8.73
N SER A 139 3.26 -2.14 9.38
CA SER A 139 2.18 -3.08 9.73
C SER A 139 1.33 -3.40 8.49
N ALA A 140 0.92 -2.40 7.73
CA ALA A 140 0.10 -2.55 6.53
C ALA A 140 0.83 -3.32 5.41
N THR A 141 2.15 -3.14 5.25
CA THR A 141 2.98 -3.89 4.29
C THR A 141 3.10 -5.38 4.62
N ARG A 142 2.68 -5.84 5.82
CA ARG A 142 2.53 -7.27 6.14
C ARG A 142 1.21 -7.84 5.62
N CYS A 143 0.23 -6.98 5.37
CA CYS A 143 -1.12 -7.37 4.95
C CYS A 143 -1.33 -7.19 3.44
N SER A 144 -0.54 -6.32 2.79
CA SER A 144 -0.63 -6.00 1.36
C SER A 144 0.77 -5.77 0.76
N SER A 145 0.85 -5.60 -0.56
CA SER A 145 2.09 -5.20 -1.20
C SER A 145 2.39 -3.72 -0.92
N SER A 146 3.68 -3.35 -0.87
CA SER A 146 4.12 -2.00 -0.51
C SER A 146 3.59 -0.92 -1.46
N GLU A 147 3.33 -1.29 -2.71
CA GLU A 147 2.78 -0.41 -3.74
C GLU A 147 1.36 0.07 -3.41
N LEU A 148 0.64 -0.72 -2.62
CA LEU A 148 -0.75 -0.45 -2.23
C LEU A 148 -0.88 0.14 -0.82
N VAL A 149 0.25 0.52 -0.20
CA VAL A 149 0.26 1.11 1.15
C VAL A 149 0.72 2.55 1.07
N GLN A 150 -0.11 3.49 1.51
CA GLN A 150 0.15 4.92 1.41
C GLN A 150 -0.25 5.67 2.69
N SER A 151 0.41 6.81 2.95
CA SER A 151 -0.01 7.76 3.98
C SER A 151 -0.27 9.10 3.33
N ILE A 152 -1.48 9.63 3.52
CA ILE A 152 -1.89 10.96 3.05
C ILE A 152 -2.30 11.80 4.26
N LYS A 153 -1.88 13.05 4.26
CA LYS A 153 -2.15 13.97 5.38
C LYS A 153 -2.64 15.31 4.87
N VAL A 154 -3.59 15.89 5.59
CA VAL A 154 -3.99 17.29 5.39
C VAL A 154 -3.25 18.13 6.41
N ILE A 155 -2.59 19.20 5.99
CA ILE A 155 -1.85 20.06 6.89
C ILE A 155 -2.82 20.80 7.81
N SER A 156 -2.65 20.64 9.12
CA SER A 156 -3.49 21.24 10.16
C SER A 156 -2.87 22.46 10.82
N ASP A 157 -1.54 22.54 10.81
CA ASP A 157 -0.77 23.53 11.55
C ASP A 157 0.63 23.73 10.94
N ASN A 158 1.19 24.91 11.21
CA ASN A 158 2.52 25.29 10.75
C ASN A 158 3.05 26.43 11.67
N PRO A 159 4.27 26.98 11.46
CA PRO A 159 4.80 28.06 12.28
C PRO A 159 3.93 29.33 12.37
N HIS A 160 2.99 29.52 11.42
CA HIS A 160 2.08 30.66 11.40
C HIS A 160 0.71 30.36 12.03
N GLN A 161 0.33 29.08 12.09
CA GLN A 161 -0.91 28.58 12.70
C GLN A 161 -0.56 27.44 13.66
N SER A 162 -0.38 27.80 14.94
CA SER A 162 0.07 26.87 15.99
C SER A 162 -0.88 25.68 16.17
N ILE A 163 -0.32 24.53 16.46
CA ILE A 163 -1.02 23.30 16.84
C ILE A 163 -2.00 23.52 18.00
N ALA A 164 -1.73 24.48 18.89
CA ALA A 164 -2.66 24.83 19.99
C ALA A 164 -4.03 25.33 19.50
N SER A 165 -4.13 25.79 18.25
CA SER A 165 -5.40 26.18 17.62
C SER A 165 -6.15 25.00 16.99
N VAL A 166 -5.53 23.84 16.83
CA VAL A 166 -6.11 22.66 16.20
C VAL A 166 -7.12 22.03 17.17
N ASN A 167 -8.33 21.86 16.71
CA ASN A 167 -9.41 21.23 17.45
C ASN A 167 -10.24 20.33 16.53
N ALA A 168 -11.14 19.52 17.10
CA ALA A 168 -11.94 18.55 16.36
C ALA A 168 -12.71 19.16 15.18
N ARG A 169 -13.30 20.36 15.38
CA ARG A 169 -14.04 21.05 14.32
C ARG A 169 -13.15 21.47 13.16
N LEU A 170 -11.98 22.02 13.43
CA LEU A 170 -11.01 22.38 12.39
C LEU A 170 -10.56 21.14 11.60
N ILE A 171 -10.27 20.04 12.29
CA ILE A 171 -9.90 18.77 11.64
C ILE A 171 -11.01 18.29 10.71
N GLU A 172 -12.27 18.26 11.17
CA GLU A 172 -13.41 17.88 10.33
C GLU A 172 -13.56 18.79 9.10
N GLU A 173 -13.39 20.11 9.27
CA GLU A 173 -13.45 21.07 8.17
C GLU A 173 -12.32 20.84 7.15
N LEU A 174 -11.09 20.58 7.62
CA LEU A 174 -9.92 20.35 6.77
C LEU A 174 -10.06 19.05 5.95
N ILE A 175 -10.47 17.96 6.59
CA ILE A 175 -10.72 16.69 5.90
C ILE A 175 -11.88 16.86 4.90
N THR A 176 -12.97 17.52 5.31
CA THR A 176 -14.15 17.75 4.46
C THR A 176 -13.78 18.51 3.19
N LYS A 177 -12.98 19.57 3.29
CA LYS A 177 -12.52 20.37 2.14
C LYS A 177 -11.65 19.55 1.16
N ASN A 178 -11.00 18.50 1.64
CA ASN A 178 -10.13 17.65 0.85
C ASN A 178 -10.77 16.33 0.38
N LEU A 179 -12.03 16.05 0.71
CA LEU A 179 -12.70 14.78 0.38
C LEU A 179 -12.60 14.41 -1.10
N SER A 180 -12.81 15.37 -2.00
CA SER A 180 -12.72 15.11 -3.44
C SER A 180 -11.31 14.67 -3.88
N LYS A 181 -10.26 15.28 -3.32
CA LYS A 181 -8.86 14.90 -3.60
C LYS A 181 -8.51 13.54 -2.98
N ILE A 182 -8.98 13.29 -1.75
CA ILE A 182 -8.82 12.01 -1.06
C ILE A 182 -9.51 10.89 -1.85
N GLU A 183 -10.73 11.11 -2.33
CA GLU A 183 -11.47 10.15 -3.14
C GLU A 183 -10.77 9.87 -4.48
N GLN A 184 -10.27 10.88 -5.16
CA GLN A 184 -9.48 10.69 -6.39
C GLN A 184 -8.23 9.85 -6.14
N PHE A 185 -7.53 10.09 -5.03
CA PHE A 185 -6.38 9.30 -4.62
C PHE A 185 -6.77 7.85 -4.34
N ILE A 186 -7.85 7.63 -3.61
CA ILE A 186 -8.44 6.33 -3.29
C ILE A 186 -8.79 5.55 -4.57
N ASN A 187 -9.45 6.21 -5.52
CA ASN A 187 -9.86 5.59 -6.79
C ASN A 187 -8.64 5.16 -7.61
N ARG A 188 -7.63 6.03 -7.69
CA ARG A 188 -6.40 5.69 -8.42
C ARG A 188 -5.66 4.51 -7.80
N LEU A 189 -5.57 4.46 -6.48
CA LEU A 189 -4.92 3.33 -5.80
C LEU A 189 -5.76 2.04 -5.92
N SER A 190 -7.08 2.15 -6.01
CA SER A 190 -7.98 1.02 -6.27
C SER A 190 -7.79 0.44 -7.67
N GLU A 191 -7.64 1.29 -8.70
CA GLU A 191 -7.31 0.87 -10.06
C GLU A 191 -5.99 0.08 -10.09
N LEU A 192 -4.94 0.63 -9.47
CA LEU A 192 -3.65 -0.05 -9.37
C LEU A 192 -3.75 -1.41 -8.65
N SER A 193 -4.65 -1.52 -7.67
CA SER A 193 -4.85 -2.79 -6.97
C SER A 193 -5.44 -3.89 -7.87
N ILE A 194 -6.18 -3.52 -8.90
CA ILE A 194 -6.69 -4.46 -9.90
C ILE A 194 -5.53 -4.96 -10.77
N GLU A 195 -4.65 -4.07 -11.21
CA GLU A 195 -3.46 -4.42 -11.98
C GLU A 195 -2.53 -5.36 -11.18
N VAL A 196 -2.28 -5.03 -9.90
CA VAL A 196 -1.47 -5.88 -9.00
C VAL A 196 -2.12 -7.25 -8.73
N LYS A 197 -3.45 -7.33 -8.69
CA LYS A 197 -4.17 -8.61 -8.53
C LYS A 197 -4.05 -9.51 -9.75
N VAL A 198 -3.87 -8.94 -10.94
CA VAL A 198 -3.65 -9.70 -12.19
C VAL A 198 -2.28 -10.39 -12.16
N LEU A 199 -1.30 -9.85 -11.42
CA LEU A 199 -0.08 -10.58 -11.10
C LEU A 199 -0.44 -11.70 -10.12
N PRO A 200 -0.36 -12.99 -10.51
CA PRO A 200 -0.90 -14.07 -9.70
C PRO A 200 -0.18 -14.14 -8.33
N ALA A 201 -0.85 -13.63 -7.30
CA ALA A 201 -0.36 -13.59 -5.92
C ALA A 201 -0.25 -14.98 -5.26
N SER A 202 -0.79 -16.02 -5.89
CA SER A 202 -0.79 -17.35 -5.31
C SER A 202 0.38 -18.19 -5.83
N GLY A 203 1.43 -18.30 -5.03
CA GLY A 203 2.39 -19.40 -5.11
C GLY A 203 1.72 -20.73 -4.70
N SER A 204 0.49 -20.97 -5.15
CA SER A 204 -0.25 -22.23 -4.99
C SER A 204 -0.26 -22.98 -6.30
N LEU A 205 -0.26 -24.30 -6.22
CA LEU A 205 -0.51 -25.16 -7.36
C LEU A 205 -1.91 -24.90 -7.90
N PRO A 206 -2.13 -25.09 -9.23
CA PRO A 206 -3.47 -25.17 -9.80
C PRO A 206 -4.34 -26.16 -9.03
N GLU A 207 -5.66 -25.91 -9.02
CA GLU A 207 -6.62 -26.73 -8.26
C GLU A 207 -6.56 -28.23 -8.67
N SER A 208 -6.28 -28.50 -9.94
CA SER A 208 -6.04 -29.84 -10.48
C SER A 208 -4.88 -30.60 -9.83
N TRP A 209 -3.93 -29.90 -9.22
CA TRP A 209 -2.72 -30.46 -8.61
C TRP A 209 -2.66 -30.27 -7.09
N ALA A 210 -3.53 -29.45 -6.50
CA ALA A 210 -3.46 -29.00 -5.12
C ALA A 210 -3.44 -30.16 -4.09
N ASN A 211 -4.12 -31.25 -4.38
CA ASN A 211 -4.29 -32.41 -3.51
C ASN A 211 -3.50 -33.64 -3.94
N ARG A 212 -2.68 -33.54 -4.97
CA ARG A 212 -1.96 -34.70 -5.53
C ARG A 212 -0.74 -35.09 -4.68
N TRP A 213 -0.11 -34.11 -4.04
CA TRP A 213 1.10 -34.31 -3.24
C TRP A 213 0.99 -33.65 -1.89
N SER A 214 1.60 -34.32 -0.87
CA SER A 214 1.76 -33.73 0.46
C SER A 214 3.08 -32.98 0.56
N PHE A 215 3.06 -31.81 1.18
CA PHE A 215 4.24 -30.98 1.44
C PHE A 215 4.35 -30.69 2.94
N SER A 216 5.55 -30.81 3.50
CA SER A 216 5.82 -30.25 4.83
C SER A 216 5.70 -28.72 4.80
N VAL A 217 5.61 -28.07 5.95
CA VAL A 217 5.53 -26.61 6.07
C VAL A 217 6.70 -25.94 5.32
N THR A 218 7.92 -26.43 5.50
CA THR A 218 9.11 -25.92 4.83
C THR A 218 9.05 -26.12 3.31
N GLN A 219 8.62 -27.28 2.86
CA GLN A 219 8.42 -27.59 1.45
C GLN A 219 7.32 -26.69 0.84
N GLY A 220 6.24 -26.45 1.57
CA GLY A 220 5.18 -25.54 1.14
C GLY A 220 5.68 -24.09 0.94
N HIS A 221 6.53 -23.60 1.83
CA HIS A 221 7.17 -22.29 1.64
C HIS A 221 8.12 -22.25 0.43
N ARG A 222 8.89 -23.32 0.21
CA ARG A 222 9.78 -23.46 -0.96
C ARG A 222 8.98 -23.51 -2.25
N LEU A 223 7.91 -24.32 -2.30
CA LEU A 223 6.99 -24.43 -3.42
C LEU A 223 6.40 -23.07 -3.80
N ARG A 224 5.89 -22.34 -2.81
CA ARG A 224 5.30 -21.00 -3.05
C ARG A 224 6.29 -20.06 -3.73
N ARG A 225 7.55 -20.02 -3.27
CA ARG A 225 8.60 -19.20 -3.89
C ARG A 225 8.93 -19.65 -5.32
N LEU A 226 8.98 -20.94 -5.57
CA LEU A 226 9.26 -21.47 -6.90
C LEU A 226 8.13 -21.16 -7.89
N LEU A 227 6.89 -21.30 -7.46
CA LEU A 227 5.72 -20.97 -8.31
C LEU A 227 5.61 -19.46 -8.57
N GLN A 228 5.98 -18.61 -7.62
CA GLN A 228 6.08 -17.16 -7.85
C GLN A 228 7.15 -16.85 -8.92
N ARG A 229 8.34 -17.46 -8.81
CA ARG A 229 9.39 -17.30 -9.82
C ARG A 229 8.99 -17.86 -11.16
N TRP A 230 8.32 -19.03 -11.21
CA TRP A 230 7.80 -19.62 -12.44
C TRP A 230 6.94 -18.62 -13.21
N ARG A 231 5.96 -18.05 -12.53
CA ARG A 231 5.04 -17.08 -13.14
C ARG A 231 5.69 -15.78 -13.60
N ALA A 232 6.79 -15.39 -12.94
CA ALA A 232 7.53 -14.18 -13.30
C ALA A 232 8.50 -14.38 -14.48
N LEU A 233 8.98 -15.60 -14.72
CA LEU A 233 10.06 -15.87 -15.66
C LEU A 233 9.61 -16.71 -16.87
N ILE A 234 8.56 -17.52 -16.71
CA ILE A 234 8.08 -18.46 -17.74
C ILE A 234 6.68 -17.98 -18.12
N ASP A 235 6.64 -17.00 -19.00
CA ASP A 235 5.44 -16.55 -19.69
C ASP A 235 5.46 -17.21 -21.05
N ASP A 236 4.36 -17.76 -21.54
CA ASP A 236 4.18 -18.33 -22.87
C ASP A 236 4.69 -19.76 -23.18
N GLY A 237 3.77 -20.68 -23.18
CA GLY A 237 3.78 -21.88 -24.00
C GLY A 237 4.20 -23.17 -23.30
N GLU A 238 4.91 -23.16 -22.22
CA GLU A 238 5.11 -24.34 -21.39
C GLU A 238 4.14 -24.31 -20.22
N THR A 239 3.12 -25.13 -20.28
CA THR A 239 2.18 -25.20 -19.16
C THR A 239 2.89 -25.83 -17.96
N LEU A 240 2.68 -25.30 -16.79
CA LEU A 240 3.15 -25.87 -15.52
C LEU A 240 2.81 -27.37 -15.45
N ASP A 241 1.71 -27.77 -16.03
CA ASP A 241 1.22 -29.14 -16.14
C ASP A 241 2.24 -30.08 -16.81
N SER A 242 2.95 -29.64 -17.86
CA SER A 242 3.93 -30.46 -18.58
C SER A 242 5.10 -30.87 -17.66
N VAL A 243 5.49 -29.99 -16.73
CA VAL A 243 6.55 -30.24 -15.75
C VAL A 243 6.05 -31.10 -14.59
N LEU A 244 4.81 -30.90 -14.17
CA LEU A 244 4.24 -31.57 -13.00
C LEU A 244 3.76 -33.00 -13.27
N VAL A 245 3.38 -33.32 -14.53
CA VAL A 245 2.77 -34.62 -14.87
C VAL A 245 3.66 -35.81 -14.51
N ALA A 246 4.97 -35.69 -14.67
CA ALA A 246 5.95 -36.73 -14.40
C ALA A 246 6.38 -36.82 -12.91
N CYS A 247 5.94 -35.91 -12.04
CA CYS A 247 6.35 -35.87 -10.65
C CYS A 247 5.63 -36.92 -9.81
N LYS A 248 6.39 -37.73 -9.06
CA LYS A 248 5.87 -38.81 -8.22
C LYS A 248 5.44 -38.35 -6.83
N ASP A 249 6.13 -37.34 -6.28
CA ASP A 249 5.94 -36.82 -4.93
C ASP A 249 6.28 -35.32 -4.84
N GLY A 250 6.03 -34.72 -3.68
CA GLY A 250 6.27 -33.29 -3.46
C GLY A 250 7.75 -32.88 -3.58
N ALA A 251 8.69 -33.78 -3.29
CA ALA A 251 10.12 -33.51 -3.43
C ALA A 251 10.51 -33.46 -4.93
N ALA A 252 9.95 -34.36 -5.74
CA ALA A 252 10.12 -34.36 -7.20
C ALA A 252 9.56 -33.10 -7.84
N VAL A 253 8.42 -32.59 -7.34
CA VAL A 253 7.84 -31.30 -7.80
C VAL A 253 8.82 -30.15 -7.56
N LEU A 254 9.37 -30.05 -6.34
CA LEU A 254 10.33 -28.97 -6.02
C LEU A 254 11.58 -29.03 -6.88
N THR A 255 12.11 -30.22 -7.10
CA THR A 255 13.31 -30.45 -7.92
C THR A 255 13.04 -30.11 -9.40
N ALA A 256 11.91 -30.53 -9.94
CA ALA A 256 11.53 -30.24 -11.34
C ALA A 256 11.35 -28.74 -11.59
N LEU A 257 10.66 -28.04 -10.69
CA LEU A 257 10.50 -26.57 -10.76
C LEU A 257 11.85 -25.84 -10.65
N GLU A 258 12.72 -26.27 -9.76
CA GLU A 258 14.05 -25.66 -9.62
C GLU A 258 14.93 -25.90 -10.86
N ALA A 259 14.97 -27.10 -11.37
CA ALA A 259 15.73 -27.43 -12.57
C ALA A 259 15.28 -26.57 -13.77
N ARG A 260 13.98 -26.44 -13.97
CA ARG A 260 13.42 -25.65 -15.06
C ARG A 260 13.69 -24.15 -14.89
N LEU A 261 13.48 -23.60 -13.67
CA LEU A 261 13.77 -22.19 -13.36
C LEU A 261 15.26 -21.85 -13.44
N SER A 262 16.16 -22.80 -13.17
CA SER A 262 17.60 -22.61 -13.28
C SER A 262 18.09 -22.60 -14.72
N ALA A 263 17.35 -23.20 -15.64
CA ALA A 263 17.63 -23.17 -17.08
C ALA A 263 17.25 -21.81 -17.73
N GLU A 264 16.34 -21.04 -17.10
CA GLU A 264 15.95 -19.71 -17.57
C GLU A 264 17.02 -18.68 -17.15
N LYS A 265 17.64 -18.04 -18.14
CA LYS A 265 18.44 -16.85 -17.90
C LYS A 265 17.49 -15.67 -17.72
N PRO A 266 17.67 -14.80 -16.70
CA PRO A 266 16.87 -13.59 -16.59
C PRO A 266 17.10 -12.71 -17.83
N THR A 267 16.10 -12.65 -18.71
CA THR A 267 16.06 -11.66 -19.78
C THR A 267 15.69 -10.34 -19.14
N TYR A 268 16.69 -9.52 -18.79
CA TYR A 268 16.45 -8.11 -18.52
C TYR A 268 15.80 -7.52 -19.76
N GLY A 269 14.56 -7.06 -19.62
CA GLY A 269 13.73 -6.56 -20.70
C GLY A 269 14.50 -5.57 -21.57
N ARG A 270 14.68 -5.91 -22.82
CA ARG A 270 14.91 -4.92 -23.86
C ARG A 270 13.60 -4.13 -23.95
N SER A 271 13.48 -3.04 -23.19
CA SER A 271 12.46 -2.04 -23.45
C SER A 271 12.67 -1.58 -24.88
N SER A 272 11.66 -1.77 -25.72
CA SER A 272 11.59 -1.25 -27.06
C SER A 272 11.57 0.29 -27.01
N LEU A 273 12.74 0.89 -26.93
CA LEU A 273 12.95 2.27 -27.29
C LEU A 273 12.96 2.35 -28.82
N ALA A 274 11.82 2.07 -29.46
CA ALA A 274 11.54 2.50 -30.81
C ALA A 274 10.94 3.91 -30.71
N GLY A 275 11.81 4.90 -30.57
CA GLY A 275 11.44 6.28 -30.80
C GLY A 275 10.97 6.48 -32.26
N PRO A 276 10.06 7.42 -32.54
CA PRO A 276 9.56 7.66 -33.89
C PRO A 276 10.72 8.06 -34.81
N ARG A 277 10.85 7.33 -35.94
CA ARG A 277 11.78 7.67 -37.01
C ARG A 277 11.40 9.06 -37.58
N VAL A 278 12.24 10.04 -37.34
CA VAL A 278 12.19 11.32 -38.04
C VAL A 278 12.57 11.05 -39.49
N SER A 279 11.60 11.21 -40.38
CA SER A 279 11.77 11.17 -41.83
C SER A 279 12.42 12.48 -42.25
N THR A 280 13.73 12.45 -42.51
CA THR A 280 14.41 13.53 -43.23
C THR A 280 14.21 13.33 -44.73
N LYS A 281 13.37 14.16 -45.36
CA LYS A 281 13.37 14.33 -46.82
C LYS A 281 14.58 15.13 -47.24
N PRO A 282 15.28 14.77 -48.31
CA PRO A 282 16.31 15.63 -48.87
C PRO A 282 15.69 16.76 -49.66
N GLU A 283 16.03 17.99 -49.35
CA GLU A 283 15.79 19.15 -50.22
C GLU A 283 16.70 19.10 -51.42
N VAL A 284 16.10 19.09 -52.60
CA VAL A 284 16.77 19.24 -53.88
C VAL A 284 16.76 20.75 -54.21
N HIS A 285 17.91 21.36 -54.24
CA HIS A 285 18.11 22.68 -54.82
C HIS A 285 18.31 22.52 -56.31
N SER A 286 17.51 23.27 -57.08
CA SER A 286 17.76 23.78 -58.43
C SER A 286 17.59 25.27 -58.46
#